data_57768d446fb103fb3aaca5985f589693
#
_entry.id   57768d446fb103fb3aaca5985f589693
#
_cell.length_a   1.000
_cell.length_b   1.000
_cell.length_c   1.000
_cell.angle_alpha   90.00
_cell.angle_beta   90.00
_cell.angle_gamma   90.00
#
_symmetry.space_group_name_H-M   'P 1'
#
loop_
_entity.id
_entity.type
_entity.pdbx_description
1 polymer ?
#
loop_
_entity_poly.entity_id
_entity_poly.type
_entity_poly.pdbx_seq_one_letter_code
_entity_poly.pdbx_strand_id
1 'polypeptide(L)'
;MPHLQAADPVVTPLAEPLPEAIAPPAATTESSPPALYVPDPLEADEFAGLPPSVVPETFPNWPRWFAGANGLVMTRTLSGGVPVMRPAGGTQLTTTSGGLSWPGGVDLHVGRWFGPRQKNAVEFIYWGVFGMGSTDSVAGSGIVAIPQAAATVGGTPAADYLTNATGQEITRSDLINDIEINWLYSLGDRPEFPSRDPSSPSRSVNLMWLAGFRFFQLEDVLTASTSSATAGSPLDFGVATNNNLYGGQVGAKFDWRFANRLRFNAVPKFMVAGNSITNTSTLGTAAGTPAVFTASGSPVNVHSTLGVFSWLGSVDTGVAWDVTDRWSLSLGYRVVGVGNIAQADGQWPTLITNESLSGIAAGSSTIIHGGFAGFEARY
;
A
#
# COMPACT_ATOMS: atom_id res chain seq x y z
N MET A 1 -60.68 0.01 1.89
CA MET A 1 -60.43 -1.36 1.39
C MET A 1 -59.03 -1.37 0.81
N PRO A 2 -58.04 -2.03 1.43
CA PRO A 2 -56.72 -2.15 0.89
C PRO A 2 -56.65 -3.34 -0.08
N HIS A 3 -56.09 -3.10 -1.26
CA HIS A 3 -55.83 -4.13 -2.25
C HIS A 3 -54.72 -5.05 -1.76
N LEU A 4 -55.00 -6.34 -1.67
CA LEU A 4 -54.03 -7.40 -1.54
C LEU A 4 -53.28 -7.58 -2.88
N GLN A 5 -52.00 -7.32 -2.87
CA GLN A 5 -51.10 -7.61 -3.98
C GLN A 5 -50.65 -9.06 -3.85
N ALA A 6 -50.92 -9.88 -4.87
CA ALA A 6 -50.53 -11.28 -4.93
C ALA A 6 -48.99 -11.41 -5.03
N ALA A 7 -48.45 -12.33 -4.24
CA ALA A 7 -47.03 -12.67 -4.28
C ALA A 7 -46.70 -13.45 -5.57
N ASP A 8 -45.64 -13.07 -6.25
CA ASP A 8 -45.08 -13.76 -7.42
C ASP A 8 -44.54 -15.16 -7.03
N PRO A 9 -44.68 -16.15 -7.88
CA PRO A 9 -44.19 -17.50 -7.61
C PRO A 9 -42.66 -17.55 -7.64
N VAL A 10 -42.09 -18.14 -6.58
CA VAL A 10 -40.66 -18.46 -6.48
C VAL A 10 -40.30 -19.50 -7.55
N VAL A 11 -39.51 -19.06 -8.54
CA VAL A 11 -38.93 -19.94 -9.54
C VAL A 11 -37.72 -20.67 -8.92
N THR A 12 -37.86 -21.95 -8.68
CA THR A 12 -36.75 -22.81 -8.26
C THR A 12 -35.79 -23.02 -9.44
N PRO A 13 -34.49 -22.74 -9.33
CA PRO A 13 -33.56 -23.07 -10.43
C PRO A 13 -33.42 -24.57 -10.58
N LEU A 14 -33.52 -25.04 -11.83
CA LEU A 14 -33.22 -26.41 -12.23
C LEU A 14 -31.76 -26.73 -11.89
N ALA A 15 -31.55 -27.87 -11.24
CA ALA A 15 -30.24 -28.42 -10.98
C ALA A 15 -29.49 -28.67 -12.31
N GLU A 16 -28.27 -28.09 -12.43
CA GLU A 16 -27.36 -28.39 -13.52
C GLU A 16 -26.94 -29.88 -13.47
N PRO A 17 -26.87 -30.57 -14.63
CA PRO A 17 -26.36 -31.94 -14.67
C PRO A 17 -24.88 -31.98 -14.30
N LEU A 18 -24.52 -32.96 -13.44
CA LEU A 18 -23.15 -33.24 -13.06
C LEU A 18 -22.31 -33.57 -14.32
N PRO A 19 -21.07 -33.06 -14.40
CA PRO A 19 -20.18 -33.39 -15.50
C PRO A 19 -19.82 -34.86 -15.50
N GLU A 20 -19.93 -35.45 -16.67
CA GLU A 20 -19.63 -36.87 -17.00
C GLU A 20 -18.19 -37.19 -16.60
N ALA A 21 -18.01 -38.30 -15.88
CA ALA A 21 -16.71 -38.76 -15.42
C ALA A 21 -15.79 -39.05 -16.62
N ILE A 22 -14.73 -38.30 -16.76
CA ILE A 22 -13.67 -38.52 -17.75
C ILE A 22 -12.95 -39.83 -17.39
N ALA A 23 -13.01 -40.80 -18.26
CA ALA A 23 -12.28 -42.07 -18.14
C ALA A 23 -10.75 -41.79 -18.07
N PRO A 24 -10.01 -42.55 -17.23
CA PRO A 24 -8.56 -42.37 -17.16
C PRO A 24 -7.92 -42.77 -18.51
N PRO A 25 -6.89 -42.02 -18.96
CA PRO A 25 -6.17 -42.34 -20.18
C PRO A 25 -5.49 -43.71 -20.05
N ALA A 26 -5.55 -44.49 -21.13
CA ALA A 26 -4.92 -45.80 -21.26
C ALA A 26 -3.41 -45.69 -20.94
N ALA A 27 -2.92 -46.65 -20.16
CA ALA A 27 -1.51 -46.78 -19.81
C ALA A 27 -0.65 -46.80 -21.09
N THR A 28 0.18 -45.78 -21.24
CA THR A 28 1.25 -45.76 -22.25
C THR A 28 2.30 -46.76 -21.84
N THR A 29 2.55 -47.72 -22.74
CA THR A 29 3.65 -48.68 -22.65
C THR A 29 4.97 -47.94 -22.38
N GLU A 30 5.62 -48.30 -21.29
CA GLU A 30 6.98 -47.84 -20.96
C GLU A 30 7.91 -48.20 -22.15
N SER A 31 8.40 -47.18 -22.82
CA SER A 31 9.53 -47.30 -23.71
C SER A 31 10.77 -47.47 -22.83
N SER A 32 11.49 -48.56 -23.02
CA SER A 32 12.78 -48.82 -22.38
C SER A 32 13.69 -47.59 -22.52
N PRO A 33 14.42 -47.18 -21.44
CA PRO A 33 15.35 -46.09 -21.51
C PRO A 33 16.41 -46.36 -22.59
N PRO A 34 16.81 -45.36 -23.38
CA PRO A 34 17.85 -45.52 -24.37
C PRO A 34 19.11 -46.04 -23.69
N ALA A 35 19.70 -47.06 -24.24
CA ALA A 35 20.96 -47.66 -23.78
C ALA A 35 21.99 -46.53 -23.61
N LEU A 36 22.57 -46.44 -22.41
CA LEU A 36 23.71 -45.54 -22.17
C LEU A 36 24.78 -45.88 -23.23
N TYR A 37 25.05 -44.94 -24.11
CA TYR A 37 26.18 -45.01 -25.04
C TYR A 37 27.47 -44.99 -24.19
N VAL A 38 28.14 -46.12 -24.13
CA VAL A 38 29.48 -46.22 -23.56
C VAL A 38 30.43 -46.06 -24.75
N PRO A 39 31.15 -44.92 -24.87
CA PRO A 39 32.05 -44.73 -25.98
C PRO A 39 33.17 -45.80 -25.94
N ASP A 40 33.50 -46.33 -27.16
CA ASP A 40 34.57 -47.32 -27.34
C ASP A 40 35.93 -46.70 -26.85
N PRO A 41 36.72 -47.44 -26.06
CA PRO A 41 38.01 -46.95 -25.53
C PRO A 41 39.03 -46.52 -26.64
N LEU A 42 38.76 -46.86 -27.88
CA LEU A 42 39.61 -46.44 -29.02
C LEU A 42 39.35 -45.04 -29.56
N GLU A 43 38.19 -44.43 -29.21
CA GLU A 43 37.90 -43.03 -29.58
C GLU A 43 38.51 -41.98 -28.63
N ALA A 44 39.15 -42.42 -27.54
CA ALA A 44 39.75 -41.50 -26.57
C ALA A 44 40.99 -40.73 -27.09
N ASP A 45 41.60 -41.19 -28.18
CA ASP A 45 42.80 -40.56 -28.75
C ASP A 45 42.51 -39.39 -29.72
N GLU A 46 41.26 -39.29 -30.21
CA GLU A 46 40.88 -38.21 -31.13
C GLU A 46 40.65 -36.88 -30.45
N PHE A 47 40.53 -36.86 -29.11
CA PHE A 47 40.41 -35.63 -28.29
C PHE A 47 41.72 -35.11 -27.71
N ALA A 48 42.86 -35.78 -28.03
CA ALA A 48 44.18 -35.40 -27.52
C ALA A 48 44.73 -34.06 -28.13
N GLY A 49 44.01 -33.45 -29.05
CA GLY A 49 44.40 -32.20 -29.71
C GLY A 49 43.58 -30.95 -29.36
N LEU A 50 42.57 -31.06 -28.48
CA LEU A 50 41.85 -29.88 -28.01
C LEU A 50 42.74 -29.15 -26.98
N PRO A 51 42.96 -27.85 -27.14
CA PRO A 51 43.72 -27.10 -26.14
C PRO A 51 43.02 -27.23 -24.79
N PRO A 52 43.76 -27.46 -23.68
CA PRO A 52 43.18 -27.42 -22.34
C PRO A 52 42.89 -25.96 -21.96
N SER A 53 41.86 -25.41 -22.54
CA SER A 53 41.42 -24.06 -22.26
C SER A 53 39.92 -23.94 -22.06
N VAL A 54 39.38 -24.83 -21.22
CA VAL A 54 38.35 -24.33 -20.32
C VAL A 54 39.10 -23.78 -19.12
N VAL A 55 39.74 -22.63 -19.31
CA VAL A 55 40.07 -21.76 -18.16
C VAL A 55 38.75 -21.62 -17.41
N PRO A 56 38.62 -22.11 -16.18
CA PRO A 56 37.41 -21.86 -15.42
C PRO A 56 37.26 -20.35 -15.44
N GLU A 57 36.11 -19.85 -16.00
CA GLU A 57 35.79 -18.44 -15.94
C GLU A 57 35.89 -18.08 -14.47
N THR A 58 36.98 -17.45 -14.08
CA THR A 58 37.09 -16.88 -12.73
C THR A 58 36.11 -15.73 -12.71
N PHE A 59 34.89 -16.05 -12.33
CA PHE A 59 33.87 -15.02 -12.13
C PHE A 59 34.46 -13.99 -11.18
N PRO A 60 34.51 -12.71 -11.57
CA PRO A 60 35.01 -11.67 -10.69
C PRO A 60 34.27 -11.75 -9.36
N ASN A 61 35.00 -11.48 -8.27
CA ASN A 61 34.44 -11.46 -6.91
C ASN A 61 33.52 -10.25 -6.77
N TRP A 62 32.33 -10.35 -7.36
CA TRP A 62 31.32 -9.30 -7.31
C TRP A 62 30.70 -9.26 -5.92
N PRO A 63 30.39 -8.07 -5.38
CA PRO A 63 29.62 -7.92 -4.17
C PRO A 63 28.34 -8.74 -4.23
N ARG A 64 28.09 -9.51 -3.17
CA ARG A 64 26.89 -10.35 -3.11
C ARG A 64 25.77 -9.71 -2.33
N TRP A 65 26.09 -8.81 -1.43
CA TRP A 65 25.14 -8.09 -0.62
C TRP A 65 24.98 -6.66 -1.11
N PHE A 66 23.77 -6.16 -1.03
CA PHE A 66 23.47 -4.75 -1.21
C PHE A 66 22.51 -4.30 -0.10
N ALA A 67 22.66 -3.08 0.35
CA ALA A 67 21.78 -2.48 1.35
C ALA A 67 21.75 -0.97 1.13
N GLY A 68 20.61 -0.35 1.39
CA GLY A 68 20.47 1.09 1.29
C GLY A 68 19.43 1.65 2.25
N ALA A 69 19.52 2.96 2.41
CA ALA A 69 18.59 3.75 3.20
C ALA A 69 18.28 5.07 2.50
N ASN A 70 17.00 5.41 2.43
CA ASN A 70 16.52 6.68 1.89
C ASN A 70 15.68 7.39 2.94
N GLY A 71 15.81 8.71 3.00
CA GLY A 71 14.82 9.59 3.61
C GLY A 71 13.71 9.86 2.61
N LEU A 72 12.47 9.87 3.06
CA LEU A 72 11.28 10.14 2.27
C LEU A 72 10.65 11.47 2.69
N VAL A 73 10.03 12.19 1.76
CA VAL A 73 9.10 13.30 2.02
C VAL A 73 7.90 13.08 1.13
N MET A 74 6.77 12.68 1.70
CA MET A 74 5.61 12.21 0.95
C MET A 74 4.30 12.81 1.46
N THR A 75 3.30 12.84 0.60
CA THR A 75 1.91 13.18 0.92
C THR A 75 0.96 12.25 0.17
N ARG A 76 -0.35 12.34 0.44
CA ARG A 76 -1.36 11.65 -0.35
C ARG A 76 -2.48 12.56 -0.82
N THR A 77 -3.18 12.16 -1.86
CA THR A 77 -4.39 12.84 -2.32
C THR A 77 -5.56 12.49 -1.42
N LEU A 78 -6.34 13.48 -1.05
CA LEU A 78 -7.65 13.30 -0.43
C LEU A 78 -8.72 13.40 -1.52
N SER A 79 -9.72 12.55 -1.46
CA SER A 79 -10.84 12.54 -2.41
C SER A 79 -12.17 12.57 -1.66
N GLY A 80 -13.15 13.32 -2.19
CA GLY A 80 -14.53 13.21 -1.73
C GLY A 80 -14.86 13.94 -0.42
N GLY A 81 -14.39 15.18 -0.24
CA GLY A 81 -14.69 15.97 0.95
C GLY A 81 -16.19 16.03 1.27
N VAL A 82 -16.53 15.54 2.47
CA VAL A 82 -17.91 15.56 3.02
C VAL A 82 -18.03 16.75 3.96
N PRO A 83 -19.15 17.51 3.93
CA PRO A 83 -19.34 18.60 4.87
C PRO A 83 -19.36 18.11 6.32
N VAL A 84 -18.58 18.78 7.20
CA VAL A 84 -18.56 18.51 8.65
C VAL A 84 -19.31 19.54 9.45
N MET A 85 -19.81 20.61 8.80
CA MET A 85 -20.65 21.62 9.41
C MET A 85 -21.51 22.35 8.36
N ARG A 86 -22.60 22.98 8.83
CA ARG A 86 -23.37 23.98 8.11
C ARG A 86 -23.14 25.34 8.79
N PRO A 87 -22.45 26.28 8.15
CA PRO A 87 -22.28 27.61 8.72
C PRO A 87 -23.58 28.40 8.61
N ALA A 88 -23.83 29.30 9.56
CA ALA A 88 -24.89 30.29 9.45
C ALA A 88 -24.62 31.35 8.34
N GLY A 89 -23.42 31.36 7.82
CA GLY A 89 -22.88 32.16 6.74
C GLY A 89 -21.35 32.02 6.72
N GLY A 90 -20.73 31.99 5.54
CA GLY A 90 -19.27 31.93 5.43
C GLY A 90 -18.69 30.57 4.99
N THR A 91 -17.46 30.29 5.41
CA THR A 91 -16.69 29.11 4.97
C THR A 91 -17.24 27.81 5.53
N GLN A 92 -17.39 26.81 4.68
CA GLN A 92 -17.81 25.46 5.07
C GLN A 92 -16.55 24.57 5.25
N LEU A 93 -16.44 23.92 6.41
CA LEU A 93 -15.45 22.87 6.59
C LEU A 93 -15.93 21.55 5.98
N THR A 94 -14.99 20.83 5.40
CA THR A 94 -15.18 19.49 4.86
C THR A 94 -14.13 18.55 5.46
N THR A 95 -14.32 17.25 5.33
CA THR A 95 -13.36 16.22 5.78
C THR A 95 -12.00 16.35 5.10
N THR A 96 -11.89 17.06 3.99
CA THR A 96 -10.64 17.31 3.26
C THR A 96 -10.07 18.72 3.45
N SER A 97 -10.67 19.53 4.34
CA SER A 97 -10.15 20.87 4.65
C SER A 97 -8.75 20.79 5.29
N GLY A 98 -7.95 21.83 5.04
CA GLY A 98 -6.60 21.95 5.60
C GLY A 98 -5.49 21.31 4.76
N GLY A 99 -5.79 20.39 3.83
CA GLY A 99 -4.80 19.68 3.03
C GLY A 99 -3.80 18.89 3.91
N LEU A 100 -3.20 17.84 3.38
CA LEU A 100 -2.24 17.03 4.15
C LEU A 100 -0.83 17.66 4.11
N SER A 101 -0.12 17.53 5.23
CA SER A 101 1.30 17.88 5.34
C SER A 101 2.19 16.99 4.48
N TRP A 102 3.46 17.36 4.35
CA TRP A 102 4.52 16.59 3.71
C TRP A 102 5.49 16.06 4.78
N PRO A 103 5.12 15.04 5.56
CA PRO A 103 5.97 14.50 6.59
C PRO A 103 7.16 13.75 6.05
N GLY A 104 8.12 13.53 6.93
CA GLY A 104 9.24 12.65 6.69
C GLY A 104 8.88 11.18 6.82
N GLY A 105 9.68 10.34 6.17
CA GLY A 105 9.62 8.89 6.27
C GLY A 105 10.98 8.27 6.03
N VAL A 106 11.04 6.96 6.08
CA VAL A 106 12.24 6.17 5.84
C VAL A 106 11.96 5.05 4.84
N ASP A 107 12.97 4.67 4.08
CA ASP A 107 12.97 3.50 3.22
C ASP A 107 14.30 2.77 3.42
N LEU A 108 14.22 1.50 3.76
CA LEU A 108 15.35 0.63 4.02
C LEU A 108 15.25 -0.59 3.12
N HIS A 109 16.33 -0.97 2.48
CA HIS A 109 16.37 -2.19 1.71
C HIS A 109 17.67 -2.95 1.95
N VAL A 110 17.59 -4.27 1.90
CA VAL A 110 18.71 -5.17 1.96
C VAL A 110 18.46 -6.37 1.05
N GLY A 111 19.49 -6.81 0.34
CA GLY A 111 19.35 -7.97 -0.52
C GLY A 111 20.65 -8.71 -0.73
N ARG A 112 20.51 -9.91 -1.30
CA ARG A 112 21.64 -10.78 -1.60
C ARG A 112 21.47 -11.44 -2.96
N TRP A 113 22.56 -11.45 -3.72
CA TRP A 113 22.68 -12.15 -4.99
C TRP A 113 23.11 -13.59 -4.82
N PHE A 114 22.59 -14.48 -5.68
CA PHE A 114 22.83 -15.92 -5.66
C PHE A 114 23.27 -16.45 -7.02
N GLY A 115 23.92 -17.61 -6.96
CA GLY A 115 24.41 -18.32 -8.13
C GLY A 115 25.74 -17.80 -8.69
N PRO A 116 26.39 -18.56 -9.57
CA PRO A 116 27.71 -18.21 -10.11
C PRO A 116 27.69 -16.96 -10.99
N ARG A 117 26.62 -16.75 -11.76
CA ARG A 117 26.42 -15.55 -12.60
C ARG A 117 25.64 -14.43 -11.89
N GLN A 118 25.28 -14.64 -10.61
CA GLN A 118 24.55 -13.68 -9.78
C GLN A 118 23.29 -13.07 -10.48
N LYS A 119 22.54 -13.87 -11.22
CA LYS A 119 21.32 -13.44 -11.92
C LYS A 119 20.10 -13.36 -11.03
N ASN A 120 20.14 -14.03 -9.89
CA ASN A 120 19.05 -14.10 -8.93
C ASN A 120 19.42 -13.36 -7.67
N ALA A 121 18.48 -12.61 -7.10
CA ALA A 121 18.61 -12.04 -5.76
C ALA A 121 17.32 -12.16 -4.98
N VAL A 122 17.44 -12.10 -3.64
CA VAL A 122 16.33 -11.85 -2.73
C VAL A 122 16.57 -10.50 -2.10
N GLU A 123 15.53 -9.68 -2.05
CA GLU A 123 15.53 -8.35 -1.49
C GLU A 123 14.40 -8.21 -0.47
N PHE A 124 14.70 -7.62 0.67
CA PHE A 124 13.75 -7.16 1.67
C PHE A 124 13.71 -5.64 1.64
N ILE A 125 12.50 -5.08 1.65
CA ILE A 125 12.27 -3.63 1.68
C ILE A 125 11.30 -3.32 2.82
N TYR A 126 11.58 -2.27 3.58
CA TYR A 126 10.65 -1.62 4.48
C TYR A 126 10.62 -0.13 4.15
N TRP A 127 9.43 0.44 4.00
CA TRP A 127 9.30 1.90 4.00
C TRP A 127 8.06 2.33 4.79
N GLY A 128 8.15 3.53 5.37
CA GLY A 128 7.05 4.10 6.13
C GLY A 128 7.08 5.63 6.12
N VAL A 129 5.90 6.22 6.26
CA VAL A 129 5.69 7.67 6.39
C VAL A 129 4.83 7.91 7.62
N PHE A 130 5.29 8.80 8.49
CA PHE A 130 4.72 8.98 9.82
C PHE A 130 4.26 10.42 10.04
N GLY A 131 3.07 10.58 10.65
CA GLY A 131 2.57 11.90 11.07
C GLY A 131 2.12 12.78 9.89
N MET A 132 1.58 12.17 8.84
CA MET A 132 0.91 12.90 7.78
C MET A 132 -0.41 13.42 8.33
N GLY A 133 -0.53 14.73 8.51
CA GLY A 133 -1.69 15.30 9.18
C GLY A 133 -2.10 16.64 8.63
N SER A 134 -3.31 17.05 9.01
CA SER A 134 -3.86 18.38 8.78
C SER A 134 -4.77 18.78 9.93
N THR A 135 -4.88 20.08 10.16
CA THR A 135 -5.87 20.66 11.07
C THR A 135 -6.44 21.90 10.41
N ASP A 136 -7.76 22.05 10.47
CA ASP A 136 -8.45 23.26 10.02
C ASP A 136 -9.62 23.54 10.97
N SER A 137 -9.94 24.80 11.18
CA SER A 137 -10.95 25.20 12.14
C SER A 137 -11.72 26.44 11.71
N VAL A 138 -12.98 26.51 12.16
CA VAL A 138 -13.83 27.68 12.01
C VAL A 138 -14.45 28.00 13.36
N ALA A 139 -14.40 29.28 13.75
CA ALA A 139 -15.07 29.84 14.91
C ALA A 139 -16.20 30.77 14.48
N GLY A 140 -17.32 30.77 15.23
CA GLY A 140 -18.48 31.61 14.95
C GLY A 140 -19.68 31.17 15.78
N SER A 141 -20.79 31.89 15.65
CA SER A 141 -22.07 31.53 16.29
C SER A 141 -23.02 30.90 15.29
N GLY A 142 -23.89 30.02 15.77
CA GLY A 142 -24.91 29.37 14.91
C GLY A 142 -24.35 28.33 13.95
N ILE A 143 -23.21 27.74 14.28
CA ILE A 143 -22.65 26.58 13.57
C ILE A 143 -23.49 25.35 13.90
N VAL A 144 -23.88 24.60 12.89
CA VAL A 144 -24.51 23.27 13.04
C VAL A 144 -23.52 22.21 12.58
N ALA A 145 -22.97 21.45 13.53
CA ALA A 145 -22.04 20.37 13.23
C ALA A 145 -22.71 19.20 12.51
N ILE A 146 -21.98 18.52 11.67
CA ILE A 146 -22.35 17.29 10.98
C ILE A 146 -21.29 16.24 11.32
N PRO A 147 -21.64 15.02 11.74
CA PRO A 147 -23.00 14.47 11.81
C PRO A 147 -23.81 14.93 13.02
N GLN A 148 -25.13 14.83 12.94
CA GLN A 148 -26.00 14.90 14.11
C GLN A 148 -25.96 13.55 14.84
N ALA A 149 -26.28 13.52 16.15
CA ALA A 149 -26.17 12.30 16.94
C ALA A 149 -27.43 12.03 17.72
N ALA A 150 -27.97 10.80 17.62
CA ALA A 150 -29.03 10.27 18.49
C ALA A 150 -28.38 9.66 19.76
N ALA A 151 -27.71 10.50 20.54
CA ALA A 151 -26.89 10.11 21.69
C ALA A 151 -27.01 11.17 22.82
N THR A 152 -26.62 10.76 24.04
CA THR A 152 -26.47 11.65 25.19
C THR A 152 -25.04 11.56 25.74
N VAL A 153 -24.53 12.64 26.32
CA VAL A 153 -23.22 12.74 26.94
C VAL A 153 -23.38 13.25 28.37
N GLY A 154 -23.07 12.41 29.35
CA GLY A 154 -23.29 12.76 30.75
C GLY A 154 -24.75 13.14 31.08
N GLY A 155 -25.72 12.57 30.34
CA GLY A 155 -27.16 12.89 30.48
C GLY A 155 -27.64 14.08 29.63
N THR A 156 -26.77 14.84 29.00
CA THR A 156 -27.07 15.94 28.08
C THR A 156 -27.23 15.43 26.65
N PRO A 157 -28.26 15.80 25.89
CA PRO A 157 -28.36 15.43 24.48
C PRO A 157 -27.16 15.92 23.68
N ALA A 158 -26.56 15.06 22.84
CA ALA A 158 -25.46 15.44 21.97
C ALA A 158 -25.86 16.56 20.99
N ALA A 159 -27.14 16.69 20.66
CA ALA A 159 -27.67 17.77 19.84
C ALA A 159 -27.41 19.16 20.45
N ASP A 160 -27.31 19.30 21.77
CA ASP A 160 -27.04 20.57 22.44
C ASP A 160 -25.58 21.05 22.21
N TYR A 161 -24.68 20.11 21.94
CA TYR A 161 -23.30 20.41 21.53
C TYR A 161 -23.22 20.74 20.04
N LEU A 162 -23.98 20.07 19.19
CA LEU A 162 -23.88 20.06 17.75
C LEU A 162 -24.68 21.16 17.06
N THR A 163 -25.77 21.64 17.72
CA THR A 163 -26.59 22.74 17.24
C THR A 163 -26.22 24.03 17.84
N ASN A 164 -25.93 25.07 17.50
CA ASN A 164 -25.41 26.32 18.12
C ASN A 164 -23.98 26.18 18.62
N ALA A 165 -23.15 25.46 17.90
CA ALA A 165 -21.74 25.41 18.19
C ALA A 165 -21.07 26.78 17.99
N THR A 166 -20.03 27.05 18.77
CA THR A 166 -19.22 28.26 18.71
C THR A 166 -17.90 28.05 17.97
N GLY A 167 -17.57 26.80 17.64
CA GLY A 167 -16.39 26.42 16.88
C GLY A 167 -16.45 24.98 16.43
N GLN A 168 -15.83 24.72 15.28
CA GLN A 168 -15.62 23.39 14.72
C GLN A 168 -14.18 23.28 14.27
N GLU A 169 -13.50 22.24 14.73
CA GLU A 169 -12.15 21.88 14.29
C GLU A 169 -12.19 20.50 13.66
N ILE A 170 -11.41 20.30 12.61
CA ILE A 170 -11.19 19.00 12.01
C ILE A 170 -9.71 18.70 12.00
N THR A 171 -9.34 17.53 12.49
CA THR A 171 -7.95 17.04 12.52
C THR A 171 -7.88 15.69 11.82
N ARG A 172 -6.87 15.51 10.97
CA ARG A 172 -6.56 14.25 10.31
C ARG A 172 -5.15 13.81 10.64
N SER A 173 -4.96 12.51 10.78
CA SER A 173 -3.64 11.89 10.95
C SER A 173 -3.58 10.57 10.19
N ASP A 174 -2.54 10.38 9.36
CA ASP A 174 -2.32 9.18 8.59
C ASP A 174 -0.98 8.54 8.94
N LEU A 175 -0.96 7.21 8.84
CA LEU A 175 0.23 6.38 8.98
C LEU A 175 0.30 5.41 7.80
N ILE A 176 1.48 5.27 7.23
CA ILE A 176 1.75 4.33 6.13
C ILE A 176 2.93 3.46 6.52
N ASN A 177 2.77 2.13 6.38
CA ASN A 177 3.83 1.14 6.48
C ASN A 177 3.78 0.19 5.29
N ASP A 178 4.94 -0.24 4.83
CA ASP A 178 5.08 -1.16 3.72
C ASP A 178 6.25 -2.10 3.96
N ILE A 179 6.02 -3.40 3.71
CA ILE A 179 7.03 -4.45 3.81
C ILE A 179 6.98 -5.28 2.55
N GLU A 180 8.12 -5.49 1.90
CA GLU A 180 8.22 -6.31 0.70
C GLU A 180 9.31 -7.37 0.85
N ILE A 181 9.06 -8.55 0.29
CA ILE A 181 10.05 -9.60 0.06
C ILE A 181 10.00 -9.95 -1.42
N ASN A 182 11.08 -9.68 -2.13
CA ASN A 182 11.14 -9.77 -3.58
C ASN A 182 12.21 -10.75 -4.04
N TRP A 183 11.89 -11.56 -5.03
CA TRP A 183 12.84 -12.26 -5.84
C TRP A 183 13.09 -11.45 -7.11
N LEU A 184 14.36 -11.20 -7.39
CA LEU A 184 14.84 -10.49 -8.58
C LEU A 184 15.50 -11.48 -9.53
N TYR A 185 15.23 -11.30 -10.83
CA TYR A 185 15.88 -12.05 -11.90
C TYR A 185 16.42 -11.11 -12.98
N SER A 186 17.74 -11.06 -13.15
CA SER A 186 18.40 -10.24 -14.17
C SER A 186 18.39 -10.95 -15.53
N LEU A 187 17.91 -10.26 -16.57
CA LEU A 187 17.93 -10.76 -17.95
C LEU A 187 19.33 -10.69 -18.58
N GLY A 188 20.13 -9.71 -18.19
CA GLY A 188 21.49 -9.49 -18.68
C GLY A 188 22.58 -9.92 -17.69
N ASP A 189 23.83 -9.78 -18.09
CA ASP A 189 24.93 -9.79 -17.14
C ASP A 189 24.87 -8.49 -16.33
N ARG A 190 25.29 -8.56 -15.05
CA ARG A 190 25.15 -7.41 -14.14
C ARG A 190 25.88 -6.15 -14.64
N PRO A 191 25.18 -5.09 -15.04
CA PRO A 191 25.80 -3.83 -15.46
C PRO A 191 26.10 -2.89 -14.29
N GLU A 192 25.88 -3.34 -13.04
CA GLU A 192 26.07 -2.50 -11.84
C GLU A 192 27.51 -2.09 -11.59
N PHE A 193 28.48 -2.75 -12.28
CA PHE A 193 29.87 -2.38 -12.18
C PHE A 193 30.31 -1.70 -13.49
N PRO A 194 30.94 -0.52 -13.39
CA PRO A 194 31.61 0.04 -14.55
C PRO A 194 32.60 -1.00 -15.08
N SER A 195 32.49 -1.33 -16.37
CA SER A 195 33.56 -2.06 -17.04
C SER A 195 34.86 -1.31 -16.77
N ARG A 196 35.85 -1.99 -16.21
CA ARG A 196 37.22 -1.40 -16.06
C ARG A 196 37.87 -1.08 -17.40
N ASP A 197 37.24 -1.51 -18.47
CA ASP A 197 37.72 -1.21 -19.82
C ASP A 197 37.26 0.19 -20.24
N PRO A 198 38.17 1.18 -20.28
CA PRO A 198 37.85 2.53 -20.72
C PRO A 198 37.40 2.62 -22.18
N SER A 199 37.59 1.58 -22.97
CA SER A 199 37.15 1.50 -24.37
C SER A 199 35.73 0.98 -24.55
N SER A 200 35.13 0.39 -23.50
CA SER A 200 33.72 -0.08 -23.52
C SER A 200 32.77 1.11 -23.43
N PRO A 201 31.79 1.24 -24.35
CA PRO A 201 30.83 2.32 -24.29
C PRO A 201 30.09 2.26 -22.94
N SER A 202 30.15 3.35 -22.16
CA SER A 202 29.60 3.46 -20.80
C SER A 202 28.07 3.43 -20.72
N ARG A 203 27.38 3.21 -21.84
CA ARG A 203 25.92 3.14 -21.93
C ARG A 203 25.46 1.70 -21.86
N SER A 204 24.90 1.30 -20.73
CA SER A 204 24.31 -0.02 -20.54
C SER A 204 22.88 0.10 -19.99
N VAL A 205 22.04 -0.79 -20.45
CA VAL A 205 20.66 -0.96 -19.94
C VAL A 205 20.60 -2.32 -19.27
N ASN A 206 20.10 -2.34 -18.05
CA ASN A 206 19.77 -3.56 -17.34
C ASN A 206 18.28 -3.63 -17.06
N LEU A 207 17.71 -4.79 -17.29
CA LEU A 207 16.32 -5.11 -16.95
C LEU A 207 16.30 -6.33 -16.05
N MET A 208 15.64 -6.18 -14.90
CA MET A 208 15.39 -7.27 -13.95
C MET A 208 13.89 -7.44 -13.76
N TRP A 209 13.42 -8.66 -13.76
CA TRP A 209 12.07 -8.99 -13.32
C TRP A 209 12.03 -9.10 -11.80
N LEU A 210 10.90 -8.75 -11.24
CA LEU A 210 10.62 -8.81 -9.81
C LEU A 210 9.32 -9.57 -9.60
N ALA A 211 9.34 -10.51 -8.66
CA ALA A 211 8.14 -11.17 -8.14
C ALA A 211 8.29 -11.33 -6.62
N GLY A 212 7.23 -11.10 -5.87
CA GLY A 212 7.34 -11.14 -4.42
C GLY A 212 6.02 -11.08 -3.67
N PHE A 213 6.16 -10.98 -2.37
CA PHE A 213 5.06 -10.74 -1.44
C PHE A 213 5.20 -9.34 -0.86
N ARG A 214 4.06 -8.68 -0.66
CA ARG A 214 3.99 -7.33 -0.09
C ARG A 214 2.88 -7.25 0.96
N PHE A 215 3.20 -6.60 2.06
CA PHE A 215 2.27 -6.10 3.06
C PHE A 215 2.25 -4.58 2.99
N PHE A 216 1.06 -3.99 2.90
CA PHE A 216 0.89 -2.54 2.90
C PHE A 216 -0.21 -2.16 3.89
N GLN A 217 0.07 -1.20 4.76
CA GLN A 217 -0.85 -0.66 5.75
C GLN A 217 -1.08 0.83 5.50
N LEU A 218 -2.35 1.23 5.50
CA LEU A 218 -2.79 2.62 5.52
C LEU A 218 -3.78 2.82 6.66
N GLU A 219 -3.38 3.58 7.65
CA GLU A 219 -4.24 4.07 8.72
C GLU A 219 -4.63 5.53 8.44
N ASP A 220 -5.93 5.85 8.54
CA ASP A 220 -6.50 7.17 8.31
C ASP A 220 -7.45 7.49 9.48
N VAL A 221 -7.07 8.44 10.30
CA VAL A 221 -7.83 8.89 11.47
C VAL A 221 -8.31 10.31 11.23
N LEU A 222 -9.63 10.51 11.38
CA LEU A 222 -10.29 11.80 11.20
C LEU A 222 -11.10 12.11 12.47
N THR A 223 -10.87 13.27 13.06
CA THR A 223 -11.58 13.72 14.25
C THR A 223 -12.17 15.12 14.01
N ALA A 224 -13.46 15.26 14.31
CA ALA A 224 -14.12 16.56 14.36
C ALA A 224 -14.43 16.91 15.81
N SER A 225 -13.94 18.06 16.26
CA SER A 225 -14.12 18.60 17.59
C SER A 225 -15.07 19.80 17.54
N THR A 226 -16.18 19.72 18.25
CA THR A 226 -17.24 20.72 18.26
C THR A 226 -17.27 21.44 19.61
N SER A 227 -17.00 22.74 19.63
CA SER A 227 -17.11 23.60 20.79
C SER A 227 -18.51 24.20 20.88
N SER A 228 -19.10 24.24 22.08
CA SER A 228 -20.41 24.82 22.34
C SER A 228 -20.33 25.79 23.52
N ALA A 229 -21.11 26.87 23.49
CA ALA A 229 -21.21 27.83 24.61
C ALA A 229 -21.88 27.25 25.84
N THR A 230 -22.68 26.18 25.67
CA THR A 230 -23.48 25.55 26.75
C THR A 230 -22.77 24.38 27.41
N ALA A 231 -21.65 23.90 26.83
CA ALA A 231 -20.92 22.72 27.28
C ALA A 231 -19.50 23.10 27.73
N GLY A 232 -19.09 22.58 28.89
CA GLY A 232 -17.76 22.85 29.47
C GLY A 232 -16.59 22.17 28.80
N SER A 233 -16.85 21.27 27.83
CA SER A 233 -15.81 20.55 27.05
C SER A 233 -16.30 20.32 25.63
N PRO A 234 -15.42 20.39 24.61
CA PRO A 234 -15.78 20.05 23.25
C PRO A 234 -16.29 18.62 23.13
N LEU A 235 -17.14 18.39 22.13
CA LEU A 235 -17.61 17.06 21.73
C LEU A 235 -16.81 16.60 20.51
N ASP A 236 -16.15 15.46 20.62
CA ASP A 236 -15.31 14.87 19.60
C ASP A 236 -15.98 13.69 18.92
N PHE A 237 -16.09 13.73 17.62
CA PHE A 237 -16.46 12.57 16.79
C PHE A 237 -15.24 12.11 16.00
N GLY A 238 -14.80 10.89 16.27
CA GLY A 238 -13.62 10.29 15.64
C GLY A 238 -13.99 9.09 14.77
N VAL A 239 -13.35 8.99 13.62
CA VAL A 239 -13.39 7.83 12.71
C VAL A 239 -11.95 7.42 12.40
N ALA A 240 -11.63 6.17 12.71
CA ALA A 240 -10.32 5.57 12.41
C ALA A 240 -10.50 4.36 11.49
N THR A 241 -9.94 4.42 10.29
CA THR A 241 -9.90 3.31 9.35
C THR A 241 -8.49 2.76 9.25
N ASN A 242 -8.34 1.44 9.22
CA ASN A 242 -7.06 0.78 9.00
C ASN A 242 -7.24 -0.26 7.90
N ASN A 243 -6.47 -0.11 6.81
CA ASN A 243 -6.43 -1.02 5.69
C ASN A 243 -5.14 -1.82 5.76
N ASN A 244 -5.23 -3.14 5.84
CA ASN A 244 -4.09 -4.06 5.86
C ASN A 244 -4.16 -4.94 4.60
N LEU A 245 -3.34 -4.62 3.60
CA LEU A 245 -3.28 -5.32 2.33
C LEU A 245 -2.17 -6.36 2.35
N TYR A 246 -2.50 -7.61 2.00
CA TYR A 246 -1.56 -8.73 1.90
C TYR A 246 -1.67 -9.35 0.53
N GLY A 247 -0.58 -9.45 -0.23
CA GLY A 247 -0.68 -10.00 -1.56
C GLY A 247 0.62 -10.27 -2.29
N GLY A 248 0.45 -10.86 -3.47
CA GLY A 248 1.53 -11.07 -4.42
C GLY A 248 1.76 -9.84 -5.27
N GLN A 249 3.01 -9.57 -5.60
CA GLN A 249 3.38 -8.50 -6.52
C GLN A 249 4.29 -8.99 -7.63
N VAL A 250 4.22 -8.30 -8.76
CA VAL A 250 5.14 -8.43 -9.89
C VAL A 250 5.63 -7.05 -10.30
N GLY A 251 6.79 -6.99 -10.90
CA GLY A 251 7.36 -5.73 -11.34
C GLY A 251 8.62 -5.90 -12.18
N ALA A 252 9.27 -4.78 -12.46
CA ALA A 252 10.55 -4.75 -13.15
C ALA A 252 11.43 -3.65 -12.54
N LYS A 253 12.74 -3.87 -12.53
CA LYS A 253 13.74 -2.84 -12.26
C LYS A 253 14.45 -2.54 -13.56
N PHE A 254 14.40 -1.29 -13.98
CA PHE A 254 15.08 -0.77 -15.15
C PHE A 254 16.20 0.16 -14.69
N ASP A 255 17.44 -0.16 -15.08
CA ASP A 255 18.62 0.68 -14.83
C ASP A 255 19.25 1.04 -16.16
N TRP A 256 19.38 2.32 -16.42
CA TRP A 256 20.06 2.87 -17.59
C TRP A 256 21.24 3.74 -17.18
N ARG A 257 22.44 3.23 -17.44
CA ARG A 257 23.68 4.00 -17.27
C ARG A 257 23.89 4.89 -18.50
N PHE A 258 23.73 6.18 -18.33
CA PHE A 258 23.87 7.16 -19.41
C PHE A 258 25.20 7.94 -19.34
N ALA A 259 25.92 7.86 -18.22
CA ALA A 259 27.28 8.39 -18.05
C ALA A 259 28.09 7.47 -17.12
N ASN A 260 29.40 7.67 -17.05
CA ASN A 260 30.33 6.78 -16.33
C ASN A 260 29.93 6.49 -14.87
N ARG A 261 29.30 7.45 -14.20
CA ARG A 261 28.90 7.33 -12.79
C ARG A 261 27.44 7.69 -12.53
N LEU A 262 26.68 7.97 -13.59
CA LEU A 262 25.27 8.34 -13.47
C LEU A 262 24.39 7.28 -14.13
N ARG A 263 23.37 6.87 -13.41
CA ARG A 263 22.35 5.94 -13.89
C ARG A 263 20.95 6.46 -13.55
N PHE A 264 20.06 6.29 -14.49
CA PHE A 264 18.62 6.46 -14.28
C PHE A 264 18.04 5.11 -13.89
N ASN A 265 17.15 5.11 -12.93
CA ASN A 265 16.41 3.93 -12.51
C ASN A 265 14.89 4.16 -12.57
N ALA A 266 14.16 3.09 -12.88
CA ALA A 266 12.71 3.06 -12.80
C ALA A 266 12.25 1.67 -12.32
N VAL A 267 11.36 1.63 -11.33
CA VAL A 267 10.89 0.39 -10.71
C VAL A 267 9.36 0.38 -10.63
N PRO A 268 8.66 0.03 -11.72
CA PRO A 268 7.22 -0.21 -11.67
C PRO A 268 6.94 -1.54 -10.97
N LYS A 269 5.91 -1.54 -10.09
CA LYS A 269 5.39 -2.72 -9.39
C LYS A 269 3.87 -2.70 -9.39
N PHE A 270 3.26 -3.88 -9.42
CA PHE A 270 1.82 -4.06 -9.29
C PHE A 270 1.52 -5.23 -8.37
N MET A 271 0.60 -5.01 -7.41
CA MET A 271 0.18 -5.96 -6.39
C MET A 271 -1.31 -6.23 -6.51
N VAL A 272 -1.69 -7.47 -6.36
CA VAL A 272 -3.06 -7.91 -6.08
C VAL A 272 -3.13 -8.41 -4.65
N ALA A 273 -4.15 -7.99 -3.89
CA ALA A 273 -4.17 -8.18 -2.44
C ALA A 273 -5.57 -8.51 -1.90
N GLY A 274 -5.60 -9.33 -0.85
CA GLY A 274 -6.67 -9.29 0.13
C GLY A 274 -6.44 -8.12 1.09
N ASN A 275 -7.48 -7.38 1.42
CA ASN A 275 -7.43 -6.27 2.35
C ASN A 275 -8.34 -6.56 3.55
N SER A 276 -7.77 -6.58 4.74
CA SER A 276 -8.50 -6.62 6.00
C SER A 276 -8.69 -5.18 6.49
N ILE A 277 -9.91 -4.70 6.40
CA ILE A 277 -10.27 -3.34 6.80
C ILE A 277 -10.86 -3.38 8.20
N THR A 278 -10.43 -2.49 9.08
CA THR A 278 -11.10 -2.20 10.34
C THR A 278 -11.53 -0.74 10.38
N ASN A 279 -12.71 -0.48 10.93
CA ASN A 279 -13.22 0.86 11.17
C ASN A 279 -13.65 0.99 12.62
N THR A 280 -13.23 2.05 13.30
CA THR A 280 -13.66 2.38 14.66
C THR A 280 -14.20 3.80 14.66
N SER A 281 -15.46 3.94 15.12
CA SER A 281 -16.11 5.24 15.23
C SER A 281 -16.48 5.52 16.69
N THR A 282 -16.09 6.69 17.19
CA THR A 282 -16.27 7.08 18.59
C THR A 282 -16.91 8.45 18.71
N LEU A 283 -17.75 8.64 19.73
CA LEU A 283 -18.27 9.95 20.12
C LEU A 283 -18.12 10.13 21.63
N GLY A 284 -17.58 11.26 22.05
CA GLY A 284 -17.39 11.58 23.46
C GLY A 284 -16.86 12.99 23.64
N THR A 285 -16.75 13.44 24.88
CA THR A 285 -16.11 14.72 25.14
C THR A 285 -14.59 14.62 25.10
N ALA A 286 -13.91 15.70 24.78
CA ALA A 286 -12.45 15.81 24.89
C ALA A 286 -11.93 15.50 26.30
N ALA A 287 -12.77 15.66 27.33
CA ALA A 287 -12.46 15.27 28.72
C ALA A 287 -12.60 13.75 28.98
N GLY A 288 -12.96 12.93 27.97
CA GLY A 288 -13.02 11.48 28.06
C GLY A 288 -14.38 10.91 28.50
N THR A 289 -15.46 11.70 28.58
CA THR A 289 -16.80 11.18 28.85
C THR A 289 -17.39 10.61 27.57
N PRO A 290 -17.66 9.29 27.47
CA PRO A 290 -18.23 8.69 26.28
C PRO A 290 -19.68 9.12 26.08
N ALA A 291 -20.10 9.32 24.84
CA ALA A 291 -21.52 9.41 24.51
C ALA A 291 -22.18 8.01 24.54
N VAL A 292 -23.44 7.97 24.81
CA VAL A 292 -24.27 6.74 24.78
C VAL A 292 -25.45 6.90 23.83
N PHE A 293 -25.72 5.87 23.04
CA PHE A 293 -26.89 5.88 22.14
C PHE A 293 -28.17 6.01 22.96
N THR A 294 -29.06 6.94 22.61
CA THR A 294 -30.33 7.16 23.30
C THR A 294 -31.22 5.92 23.28
N ALA A 295 -31.21 5.14 22.20
CA ALA A 295 -32.07 3.98 22.03
C ALA A 295 -31.61 2.75 22.84
N SER A 296 -30.27 2.50 22.91
CA SER A 296 -29.73 1.27 23.54
C SER A 296 -29.05 1.51 24.89
N GLY A 297 -28.65 2.76 25.19
CA GLY A 297 -27.83 3.09 26.35
C GLY A 297 -26.36 2.59 26.24
N SER A 298 -25.98 2.00 25.11
CA SER A 298 -24.59 1.53 24.90
C SER A 298 -23.68 2.68 24.48
N PRO A 299 -22.40 2.63 24.85
CA PRO A 299 -21.44 3.64 24.41
C PRO A 299 -21.37 3.75 22.88
N VAL A 300 -21.18 5.00 22.38
CA VAL A 300 -20.89 5.25 20.97
C VAL A 300 -19.40 4.96 20.72
N ASN A 301 -19.11 3.68 20.61
CA ASN A 301 -17.81 3.13 20.25
C ASN A 301 -18.08 1.87 19.40
N VAL A 302 -18.16 2.07 18.09
CA VAL A 302 -18.54 1.01 17.16
C VAL A 302 -17.30 0.57 16.38
N HIS A 303 -17.01 -0.72 16.48
CA HIS A 303 -15.92 -1.35 15.75
C HIS A 303 -16.49 -2.31 14.70
N SER A 304 -16.00 -2.21 13.47
CA SER A 304 -16.43 -3.02 12.34
C SER A 304 -15.24 -3.55 11.56
N THR A 305 -15.39 -4.71 10.93
CA THR A 305 -14.35 -5.33 10.10
C THR A 305 -14.94 -5.77 8.76
N LEU A 306 -14.16 -5.68 7.70
CA LEU A 306 -14.56 -6.07 6.34
C LEU A 306 -13.34 -6.61 5.58
N GLY A 307 -13.50 -7.76 4.93
CA GLY A 307 -12.51 -8.30 3.99
C GLY A 307 -12.89 -8.00 2.55
N VAL A 308 -12.01 -7.39 1.78
CA VAL A 308 -12.22 -7.09 0.35
C VAL A 308 -10.99 -7.40 -0.47
N PHE A 309 -11.16 -7.52 -1.78
CA PHE A 309 -10.05 -7.49 -2.73
C PHE A 309 -9.58 -6.04 -2.93
N SER A 310 -8.27 -5.81 -2.98
CA SER A 310 -7.66 -4.51 -3.27
C SER A 310 -6.48 -4.65 -4.22
N TRP A 311 -6.02 -3.55 -4.77
CA TRP A 311 -4.84 -3.51 -5.64
C TRP A 311 -3.95 -2.32 -5.25
N LEU A 312 -2.65 -2.46 -5.56
CA LEU A 312 -1.68 -1.40 -5.39
C LEU A 312 -0.74 -1.39 -6.58
N GLY A 313 -0.56 -0.21 -7.18
CA GLY A 313 0.44 0.05 -8.21
C GLY A 313 1.46 1.05 -7.70
N SER A 314 2.75 0.84 -7.93
CA SER A 314 3.78 1.82 -7.56
C SER A 314 4.82 1.98 -8.65
N VAL A 315 5.41 3.17 -8.73
CA VAL A 315 6.54 3.48 -9.60
C VAL A 315 7.52 4.33 -8.81
N ASP A 316 8.76 3.84 -8.68
CA ASP A 316 9.89 4.62 -8.20
C ASP A 316 10.72 5.03 -9.41
N THR A 317 11.06 6.31 -9.54
CA THR A 317 11.96 6.81 -10.59
C THR A 317 13.02 7.69 -9.98
N GLY A 318 14.26 7.60 -10.48
CA GLY A 318 15.32 8.41 -9.91
C GLY A 318 16.62 8.39 -10.69
N VAL A 319 17.58 9.12 -10.17
CA VAL A 319 18.94 9.14 -10.64
C VAL A 319 19.85 8.70 -9.50
N ALA A 320 20.80 7.83 -9.80
CA ALA A 320 21.83 7.41 -8.86
C ALA A 320 23.20 7.82 -9.37
N TRP A 321 24.04 8.30 -8.45
CA TRP A 321 25.44 8.65 -8.69
C TRP A 321 26.36 7.68 -7.95
N ASP A 322 27.14 6.90 -8.70
CA ASP A 322 28.12 5.98 -8.15
C ASP A 322 29.36 6.79 -7.68
N VAL A 323 29.38 7.09 -6.38
CA VAL A 323 30.49 7.84 -5.74
C VAL A 323 31.76 7.01 -5.76
N THR A 324 31.63 5.71 -5.47
CA THR A 324 32.69 4.70 -5.56
C THR A 324 32.10 3.43 -6.20
N ASP A 325 32.93 2.39 -6.39
CA ASP A 325 32.48 1.09 -6.87
C ASP A 325 31.53 0.39 -5.86
N ARG A 326 31.48 0.85 -4.61
CA ARG A 326 30.68 0.26 -3.53
C ARG A 326 29.56 1.14 -3.01
N TRP A 327 29.61 2.44 -3.26
CA TRP A 327 28.67 3.42 -2.71
C TRP A 327 28.02 4.24 -3.81
N SER A 328 26.73 4.34 -3.79
CA SER A 328 25.98 5.25 -4.64
C SER A 328 25.03 6.13 -3.81
N LEU A 329 24.81 7.34 -4.29
CA LEU A 329 23.79 8.26 -3.80
C LEU A 329 22.62 8.24 -4.77
N SER A 330 21.41 8.31 -4.26
CA SER A 330 20.18 8.33 -5.05
C SER A 330 19.31 9.52 -4.73
N LEU A 331 18.62 10.03 -5.73
CA LEU A 331 17.57 11.03 -5.62
C LEU A 331 16.46 10.65 -6.58
N GLY A 332 15.20 10.67 -6.12
CA GLY A 332 14.10 10.27 -6.96
C GLY A 332 12.74 10.65 -6.45
N TYR A 333 11.73 10.08 -7.10
CA TYR A 333 10.34 10.31 -6.81
C TYR A 333 9.56 8.99 -6.84
N ARG A 334 8.70 8.80 -5.84
CA ARG A 334 7.83 7.63 -5.68
C ARG A 334 6.38 8.02 -5.85
N VAL A 335 5.64 7.22 -6.60
CA VAL A 335 4.18 7.31 -6.72
C VAL A 335 3.59 5.95 -6.40
N VAL A 336 2.60 5.91 -5.51
CA VAL A 336 1.88 4.70 -5.10
C VAL A 336 0.39 4.95 -5.22
N GLY A 337 -0.30 4.23 -6.10
CA GLY A 337 -1.74 4.23 -6.21
C GLY A 337 -2.32 3.01 -5.49
N VAL A 338 -3.31 3.22 -4.64
CA VAL A 338 -4.01 2.15 -3.90
C VAL A 338 -5.50 2.27 -4.17
N GLY A 339 -6.15 1.17 -4.49
CA GLY A 339 -7.57 1.15 -4.80
C GLY A 339 -8.36 0.07 -4.08
N ASN A 340 -9.66 0.31 -3.97
CA ASN A 340 -10.61 -0.48 -3.23
C ASN A 340 -10.28 -0.58 -1.73
N ILE A 341 -10.06 0.58 -1.11
CA ILE A 341 -9.77 0.75 0.31
C ILE A 341 -10.89 1.52 1.00
N ALA A 342 -10.92 1.50 2.33
CA ALA A 342 -11.73 2.40 3.12
C ALA A 342 -10.90 3.62 3.55
N GLN A 343 -11.48 4.80 3.44
CA GLN A 343 -10.94 6.04 3.97
C GLN A 343 -11.92 6.63 4.99
N ALA A 344 -11.45 7.39 5.95
CA ALA A 344 -12.26 7.98 7.00
C ALA A 344 -13.39 8.88 6.45
N ASP A 345 -13.15 9.56 5.31
CA ASP A 345 -14.16 10.36 4.62
C ASP A 345 -15.38 9.52 4.21
N GLY A 346 -15.16 8.31 3.71
CA GLY A 346 -16.21 7.40 3.26
C GLY A 346 -17.01 6.80 4.41
N GLN A 347 -16.51 6.86 5.63
CA GLN A 347 -17.18 6.39 6.83
C GLN A 347 -17.94 7.52 7.57
N TRP A 348 -17.86 8.76 7.08
CA TRP A 348 -18.47 9.93 7.73
C TRP A 348 -19.98 9.93 7.54
N PRO A 349 -20.80 9.71 8.60
CA PRO A 349 -22.25 9.63 8.45
C PRO A 349 -22.90 11.01 8.46
N THR A 350 -24.14 11.12 8.02
CA THR A 350 -24.95 12.32 8.22
C THR A 350 -25.64 12.33 9.60
N LEU A 351 -25.91 11.13 10.14
CA LEU A 351 -26.52 10.91 11.46
C LEU A 351 -25.79 9.75 12.13
N ILE A 352 -25.34 9.97 13.36
CA ILE A 352 -24.69 8.95 14.20
C ILE A 352 -25.77 8.05 14.82
N THR A 353 -25.86 6.83 14.30
CA THR A 353 -26.63 5.72 14.85
C THR A 353 -25.78 4.47 14.85
N ASN A 354 -26.13 3.46 15.62
CA ASN A 354 -25.38 2.20 15.59
C ASN A 354 -25.35 1.57 14.19
N GLU A 355 -26.42 1.68 13.43
CA GLU A 355 -26.54 1.15 12.06
C GLU A 355 -25.64 1.89 11.08
N SER A 356 -25.60 3.24 11.17
CA SER A 356 -24.77 4.05 10.26
C SER A 356 -23.27 3.87 10.50
N LEU A 357 -22.86 3.51 11.73
CA LEU A 357 -21.47 3.30 12.10
C LEU A 357 -21.02 1.85 11.93
N SER A 358 -21.92 0.87 11.82
CA SER A 358 -21.58 -0.55 11.74
C SER A 358 -21.15 -1.00 10.32
N GLY A 359 -21.48 -0.24 9.29
CA GLY A 359 -21.07 -0.50 7.91
C GLY A 359 -19.66 0.00 7.62
N ILE A 360 -18.98 -0.62 6.65
CA ILE A 360 -17.71 -0.12 6.08
C ILE A 360 -17.91 0.15 4.60
N ALA A 361 -17.77 1.41 4.20
CA ALA A 361 -17.74 1.81 2.81
C ALA A 361 -16.31 1.63 2.27
N ALA A 362 -16.09 0.55 1.53
CA ALA A 362 -14.90 0.33 0.73
C ALA A 362 -15.13 0.83 -0.71
N GLY A 363 -14.08 0.85 -1.54
CA GLY A 363 -14.18 1.28 -2.94
C GLY A 363 -13.50 2.64 -3.22
N SER A 364 -12.97 3.27 -2.18
CA SER A 364 -12.14 4.49 -2.35
C SER A 364 -10.77 4.16 -2.94
N SER A 365 -10.10 5.18 -3.47
CA SER A 365 -8.72 5.11 -3.93
C SER A 365 -7.94 6.34 -3.51
N THR A 366 -6.63 6.20 -3.39
CA THR A 366 -5.72 7.30 -3.07
C THR A 366 -4.42 7.17 -3.83
N ILE A 367 -3.75 8.30 -4.07
CA ILE A 367 -2.39 8.36 -4.62
C ILE A 367 -1.49 8.94 -3.53
N ILE A 368 -0.46 8.19 -3.16
CA ILE A 368 0.60 8.60 -2.25
C ILE A 368 1.81 8.92 -3.12
N HIS A 369 2.43 10.06 -2.92
CA HIS A 369 3.54 10.47 -3.76
C HIS A 369 4.52 11.37 -3.02
N GLY A 370 5.78 11.36 -3.46
CA GLY A 370 6.79 12.22 -2.87
C GLY A 370 8.22 11.93 -3.31
N GLY A 371 9.13 12.77 -2.85
CA GLY A 371 10.55 12.65 -3.12
C GLY A 371 11.27 11.72 -2.15
N PHE A 372 12.36 11.12 -2.62
CA PHE A 372 13.30 10.40 -1.77
C PHE A 372 14.74 10.76 -2.10
N ALA A 373 15.61 10.68 -1.10
CA ALA A 373 17.05 10.80 -1.26
C ALA A 373 17.76 9.87 -0.28
N GLY A 374 18.85 9.23 -0.73
CA GLY A 374 19.57 8.31 0.13
C GLY A 374 20.82 7.72 -0.50
N PHE A 375 21.25 6.60 0.04
CA PHE A 375 22.45 5.90 -0.38
C PHE A 375 22.24 4.37 -0.41
N GLU A 376 23.04 3.73 -1.23
CA GLU A 376 23.16 2.27 -1.33
C GLU A 376 24.63 1.87 -1.22
N ALA A 377 24.87 0.77 -0.50
CA ALA A 377 26.17 0.14 -0.33
C ALA A 377 26.16 -1.28 -0.89
N ARG A 378 27.29 -1.74 -1.44
CA ARG A 378 27.47 -3.07 -2.05
C ARG A 378 28.71 -3.74 -1.48
N TYR A 379 28.57 -5.04 -1.05
CA TYR A 379 29.62 -5.80 -0.35
C TYR A 379 29.81 -7.18 -0.95
#